data_778810533d2c57700a225bf7473e349e
#
_entry.id   778810533d2c57700a225bf7473e349e
#
_cell.length_a   1.000
_cell.length_b   1.000
_cell.length_c   1.000
_cell.angle_alpha   90.00
_cell.angle_beta   90.00
_cell.angle_gamma   90.00
#
_symmetry.space_group_name_H-M   'P 1'
#
loop_
_entity.id
_entity.type
_entity.pdbx_description
1 polymer ?
#
loop_
_entity_poly.entity_id
_entity_poly.type
_entity_poly.pdbx_seq_one_letter_code
_entity_poly.pdbx_strand_id
1 'polypeptide(L)' 'MSTKELLYVEDALNHAQILSNQCQDAVNQLKDPALKNQAQQLVDKNRQIFGQFYNLV' A
#
# COMPACT_ATOMS: atom_id res chain seq x y z
N MET A 1 -10.64 20.24 5.93
CA MET A 1 -9.29 20.07 5.36
C MET A 1 -9.07 21.12 4.29
N SER A 2 -7.93 21.81 4.31
CA SER A 2 -7.62 22.79 3.27
C SER A 2 -7.31 22.11 1.94
N THR A 3 -7.42 22.86 0.83
CA THR A 3 -7.09 22.34 -0.50
C THR A 3 -5.63 21.84 -0.56
N LYS A 4 -4.72 22.58 0.06
CA LYS A 4 -3.31 22.22 0.09
C LYS A 4 -3.06 20.92 0.86
N GLU A 5 -3.71 20.76 2.00
CA GLU A 5 -3.63 19.53 2.78
C GLU A 5 -4.19 18.34 2.02
N LEU A 6 -5.31 18.53 1.32
CA LEU A 6 -5.91 17.48 0.51
C LEU A 6 -4.97 17.03 -0.60
N LEU A 7 -4.28 17.96 -1.27
CA LEU A 7 -3.30 17.62 -2.29
C LEU A 7 -2.14 16.82 -1.73
N TYR A 8 -1.65 17.16 -0.54
CA TYR A 8 -0.60 16.39 0.11
C TYR A 8 -1.05 14.97 0.43
N VAL A 9 -2.28 14.81 0.90
CA VAL A 9 -2.83 13.48 1.19
C VAL A 9 -2.98 12.66 -0.09
N GLU A 10 -3.50 13.25 -1.16
CA GLU A 10 -3.64 12.56 -2.44
C GLU A 10 -2.30 12.11 -2.99
N ASP A 11 -1.29 12.97 -2.96
CA ASP A 11 0.06 12.63 -3.43
C ASP A 11 0.66 11.49 -2.60
N ALA A 12 0.50 11.53 -1.29
CA ALA A 12 1.00 10.48 -0.40
C ALA A 12 0.31 9.14 -0.67
N LEU A 13 -1.02 9.16 -0.88
CA LEU A 13 -1.77 7.94 -1.17
C LEU A 13 -1.39 7.35 -2.52
N ASN A 14 -1.21 8.19 -3.54
CA ASN A 14 -0.76 7.73 -4.86
C ASN A 14 0.63 7.10 -4.76
N HIS A 15 1.52 7.72 -4.03
CA HIS A 15 2.87 7.19 -3.84
C HIS A 15 2.85 5.87 -3.06
N ALA A 16 2.00 5.78 -2.03
CA ALA A 16 1.82 4.55 -1.25
C ALA A 16 1.31 3.41 -2.13
N GLN A 17 0.43 3.69 -3.09
CA GLN A 17 -0.07 2.69 -4.02
C GLN A 17 1.05 2.16 -4.92
N ILE A 18 1.91 3.04 -5.42
CA ILE A 18 3.08 2.66 -6.22
C ILE A 18 3.99 1.75 -5.40
N LEU A 19 4.29 2.12 -4.16
CA LEU A 19 5.12 1.32 -3.27
C LEU A 19 4.47 -0.04 -2.97
N SER A 20 3.16 -0.07 -2.77
CA SER A 20 2.43 -1.32 -2.55
C SER A 20 2.57 -2.26 -3.75
N ASN A 21 2.48 -1.73 -4.97
CA ASN A 21 2.66 -2.53 -6.18
C ASN A 21 4.09 -3.07 -6.29
N GLN A 22 5.08 -2.25 -5.94
CA GLN A 22 6.49 -2.70 -5.91
C GLN A 22 6.69 -3.79 -4.87
N CYS A 23 6.08 -3.67 -3.70
CA CYS A 23 6.13 -4.70 -2.67
C CYS A 23 5.49 -6.00 -3.16
N GLN A 24 4.37 -5.92 -3.87
CA GLN A 24 3.72 -7.10 -4.43
C GLN A 24 4.63 -7.80 -5.45
N ASP A 25 5.30 -7.04 -6.30
CA ASP A 25 6.24 -7.60 -7.26
C ASP A 25 7.39 -8.32 -6.56
N ALA A 26 7.91 -7.74 -5.48
CA ALA A 26 8.96 -8.36 -4.68
C ALA A 26 8.47 -9.66 -4.03
N VAL A 27 7.26 -9.67 -3.49
CA VAL A 27 6.65 -10.88 -2.91
C VAL A 27 6.53 -11.98 -3.95
N ASN A 28 6.14 -11.63 -5.17
CA ASN A 28 5.99 -12.60 -6.25
C ASN A 28 7.30 -13.26 -6.66
N GLN A 29 8.44 -12.64 -6.34
CA GLN A 29 9.76 -13.18 -6.64
C GLN A 29 10.32 -14.06 -5.52
N LEU A 30 9.69 -14.09 -4.35
CA LEU A 30 10.10 -14.93 -3.25
C LEU A 30 9.83 -16.40 -3.58
N LYS A 31 10.79 -17.27 -3.25
CA LYS A 31 10.68 -18.71 -3.53
C LYS A 31 10.26 -19.51 -2.32
N ASP A 32 10.54 -19.01 -1.11
CA ASP A 32 10.14 -19.66 0.12
C ASP A 32 8.63 -19.47 0.35
N PRO A 33 7.84 -20.56 0.38
CA PRO A 33 6.39 -20.43 0.52
C PRO A 33 5.94 -19.79 1.83
N ALA A 34 6.62 -20.09 2.93
CA ALA A 34 6.27 -19.53 4.23
C ALA A 34 6.55 -18.02 4.27
N LEU A 35 7.71 -17.61 3.79
CA LEU A 35 8.09 -16.20 3.74
C LEU A 35 7.17 -15.44 2.77
N LYS A 36 6.88 -16.03 1.61
CA LYS A 36 5.98 -15.44 0.63
C LYS A 36 4.60 -15.18 1.23
N ASN A 37 4.07 -16.16 1.97
CA ASN A 37 2.77 -16.04 2.61
C ASN A 37 2.75 -14.93 3.66
N GLN A 38 3.78 -14.86 4.50
CA GLN A 38 3.90 -13.81 5.52
C GLN A 38 4.02 -12.42 4.90
N ALA A 39 4.85 -12.30 3.86
CA ALA A 39 5.04 -11.03 3.17
C ALA A 39 3.75 -10.58 2.48
N GLN A 40 3.00 -11.52 1.88
CA GLN A 40 1.71 -11.23 1.25
C GLN A 40 0.70 -10.70 2.27
N GLN A 41 0.66 -11.27 3.47
CA GLN A 41 -0.23 -10.78 4.52
C GLN A 41 0.08 -9.34 4.91
N LEU A 42 1.36 -8.96 4.96
CA LEU A 42 1.75 -7.59 5.26
C LEU A 42 1.31 -6.62 4.15
N VAL A 43 1.48 -7.01 2.90
CA VAL A 43 1.03 -6.20 1.76
C VAL A 43 -0.48 -6.01 1.82
N ASP A 44 -1.24 -7.08 2.05
CA ASP A 44 -2.69 -7.03 2.11
C ASP A 44 -3.17 -6.14 3.25
N LYS A 45 -2.53 -6.23 4.40
CA LYS A 45 -2.87 -5.42 5.56
C LYS A 45 -2.60 -3.93 5.30
N ASN A 46 -1.48 -3.62 4.68
CA ASN A 46 -1.15 -2.24 4.31
C ASN A 46 -2.16 -1.68 3.31
N ARG A 47 -2.56 -2.46 2.31
CA ARG A 47 -3.59 -2.06 1.36
C ARG A 47 -4.92 -1.78 2.04
N GLN A 48 -5.28 -2.58 3.02
CA GLN A 48 -6.51 -2.38 3.80
C GLN A 48 -6.46 -1.06 4.56
N ILE A 49 -5.34 -0.76 5.20
CA ILE A 49 -5.15 0.49 5.95
C ILE A 49 -5.26 1.69 5.01
N PHE A 50 -4.57 1.68 3.88
CA PHE A 50 -4.62 2.77 2.92
C PHE A 50 -6.00 2.91 2.28
N GLY A 51 -6.71 1.80 2.09
CA GLY A 51 -8.09 1.84 1.60
C GLY A 51 -9.01 2.66 2.48
N GLN A 52 -8.79 2.63 3.80
CA GLN A 52 -9.56 3.44 4.74
C GLN A 52 -9.31 4.94 4.53
N PHE A 53 -8.09 5.33 4.23
CA PHE A 53 -7.77 6.73 3.93
C PHE A 53 -8.42 7.19 2.63
N TYR A 54 -8.48 6.35 1.61
CA TYR A 54 -9.16 6.69 0.36
C TYR A 54 -10.65 6.98 0.59
N ASN A 55 -11.28 6.31 1.54
CA ASN A 55 -12.68 6.53 1.87
C ASN A 55 -12.90 7.85 2.62
N LEU A 56 -11.86 8.43 3.21
CA LEU A 56 -11.94 9.71 3.93
C LEU A 56 -11.79 10.93 3.02
N VAL A 57 -11.22 10.73 1.87
CA VAL A 57 -11.00 11.79 0.89
C VAL A 57 -11.75 11.51 -0.40
#